data_f66ed7d4f614edbaa5e70f25aa3792d6
#
_entry.id   f66ed7d4f614edbaa5e70f25aa3792d6
#
_cell.length_a   1.000
_cell.length_b   1.000
_cell.length_c   1.000
_cell.angle_alpha   90.00
_cell.angle_beta   90.00
_cell.angle_gamma   90.00
#
_symmetry.space_group_name_H-M   'P 1'
#
loop_
_entity.id
_entity.type
_entity.pdbx_description
1 polymer ?
#
loop_
_entity_poly.entity_id
_entity_poly.type
_entity_poly.pdbx_seq_one_letter_code
_entity_poly.pdbx_strand_id
1 'polypeptide(L)'
;MQQESKFTIWRGLRLGSFHIGSAMGDILVTSIWNRILITSFGIPATPVSLLIALRYLISPLSLWAGHLTDNKRILGFRRTPIIWLGRAMMIGSLPFLGLSVMRLGGDTADVLGWFFAVLSVVIYGVGTLISGGPFLALVRESAPEARQGSAIAMVETALIIFYAVAGIGFSLWMPTFDLQTFWQMIAATMVVGGVFWLFATVGIEQRAPGGAIVEQPGAEGLSAVLREIWSDHRTRRFFFFLGITMFSAWAKDAILEPFGADVFGLSMGATTRFNSYWQTATVITLVAGGVLWRKRPPEQQGRISSIGLLIMALGMVMMAAASIAGLRALVEPGLLVFGGGFGIYTFGGLSLMAVMSPDRHAGAYLGLWSISILVFKGLGTLTGGVMRDLFLLRLGLEPGLAYGIVFIFQAVGLTAAVLILSHIDILGFARDSGRHVDRLEAQVAMAD
;
A
#
# COMPACT_ATOMS: atom_id res chain seq x y z
N MET A 1 -18.67 -18.87 -29.01
CA MET A 1 -18.55 -17.40 -29.20
C MET A 1 -18.58 -16.75 -27.83
N GLN A 2 -17.42 -16.47 -27.25
CA GLN A 2 -17.32 -15.60 -26.07
C GLN A 2 -17.65 -14.18 -26.55
N GLN A 3 -18.74 -13.61 -26.02
CA GLN A 3 -18.99 -12.16 -26.19
C GLN A 3 -17.76 -11.45 -25.62
N GLU A 4 -16.97 -10.82 -26.48
CA GLU A 4 -15.94 -9.86 -26.08
C GLU A 4 -16.64 -8.76 -25.27
N SER A 5 -16.61 -8.90 -23.96
CA SER A 5 -17.17 -7.91 -23.05
C SER A 5 -16.32 -6.66 -23.18
N LYS A 6 -16.81 -5.66 -23.91
CA LYS A 6 -16.14 -4.37 -24.04
C LYS A 6 -15.90 -3.81 -22.63
N PHE A 7 -14.64 -3.68 -22.22
CA PHE A 7 -14.30 -2.97 -21.00
C PHE A 7 -14.62 -1.49 -21.22
N THR A 8 -15.69 -1.04 -20.59
CA THR A 8 -16.16 0.35 -20.66
C THR A 8 -15.62 1.15 -19.49
N ILE A 9 -15.53 2.49 -19.66
CA ILE A 9 -15.18 3.41 -18.56
C ILE A 9 -16.10 3.20 -17.36
N TRP A 10 -17.40 3.00 -17.60
CA TRP A 10 -18.38 2.71 -16.55
C TRP A 10 -18.04 1.45 -15.74
N ARG A 11 -17.62 0.37 -16.43
CA ARG A 11 -17.20 -0.86 -15.75
C ARG A 11 -15.93 -0.64 -14.91
N GLY A 12 -15.00 0.16 -15.41
CA GLY A 12 -13.81 0.56 -14.66
C GLY A 12 -14.14 1.40 -13.42
N LEU A 13 -15.04 2.40 -13.54
CA LEU A 13 -15.49 3.22 -12.41
C LEU A 13 -16.26 2.37 -11.38
N ARG A 14 -17.11 1.46 -11.84
CA ARG A 14 -17.82 0.53 -10.97
C ARG A 14 -16.85 -0.35 -10.18
N LEU A 15 -15.86 -0.94 -10.83
CA LEU A 15 -14.82 -1.73 -10.16
C LEU A 15 -13.95 -0.85 -9.24
N GLY A 16 -13.60 0.35 -9.68
CA GLY A 16 -12.84 1.31 -8.87
C GLY A 16 -13.56 1.72 -7.59
N SER A 17 -14.90 1.78 -7.58
CA SER A 17 -15.69 2.12 -6.39
C SER A 17 -15.51 1.13 -5.23
N PHE A 18 -15.02 -0.08 -5.50
CA PHE A 18 -14.60 -1.04 -4.49
C PHE A 18 -13.63 -0.44 -3.46
N HIS A 19 -12.80 0.47 -3.89
CA HIS A 19 -11.79 1.10 -3.05
C HIS A 19 -12.30 2.21 -2.14
N ILE A 20 -13.56 2.64 -2.27
CA ILE A 20 -14.16 3.60 -1.32
C ILE A 20 -14.14 3.01 0.09
N GLY A 21 -14.67 1.80 0.28
CA GLY A 21 -14.65 1.14 1.57
C GLY A 21 -13.25 0.77 2.05
N SER A 22 -12.32 0.45 1.12
CA SER A 22 -10.94 0.15 1.47
C SER A 22 -10.24 1.41 2.02
N ALA A 23 -10.38 2.55 1.35
CA ALA A 23 -9.78 3.80 1.76
C ALA A 23 -10.34 4.30 3.11
N MET A 24 -11.66 4.25 3.28
CA MET A 24 -12.29 4.61 4.55
C MET A 24 -11.79 3.73 5.71
N GLY A 25 -11.79 2.42 5.53
CA GLY A 25 -11.33 1.50 6.56
C GLY A 25 -9.85 1.67 6.90
N ASP A 26 -9.00 1.83 5.89
CA ASP A 26 -7.56 2.02 6.11
C ASP A 26 -7.27 3.34 6.83
N ILE A 27 -7.91 4.45 6.49
CA ILE A 27 -7.75 5.74 7.20
C ILE A 27 -8.21 5.61 8.67
N LEU A 28 -9.32 4.90 8.92
CA LEU A 28 -9.74 4.64 10.30
C LEU A 28 -8.68 3.89 11.10
N VAL A 29 -8.12 2.82 10.55
CA VAL A 29 -7.18 1.94 11.25
C VAL A 29 -5.78 2.56 11.37
N THR A 30 -5.25 3.14 10.29
CA THR A 30 -3.83 3.56 10.25
C THR A 30 -3.60 5.02 10.61
N SER A 31 -4.61 5.87 10.46
CA SER A 31 -4.50 7.30 10.74
C SER A 31 -5.24 7.68 12.03
N ILE A 32 -6.53 7.49 12.06
CA ILE A 32 -7.38 8.01 13.14
C ILE A 32 -7.19 7.22 14.43
N TRP A 33 -7.35 5.89 14.39
CA TRP A 33 -7.17 5.02 15.55
C TRP A 33 -5.76 5.11 16.11
N ASN A 34 -4.75 5.08 15.26
CA ASN A 34 -3.35 5.25 15.62
C ASN A 34 -3.12 6.54 16.41
N ARG A 35 -3.61 7.67 15.87
CA ARG A 35 -3.49 8.96 16.53
C ARG A 35 -4.24 9.04 17.87
N ILE A 36 -5.45 8.47 17.95
CA ILE A 36 -6.21 8.42 19.21
C ILE A 36 -5.37 7.72 20.28
N LEU A 37 -4.83 6.54 19.99
CA LEU A 37 -4.06 5.79 20.96
C LEU A 37 -2.77 6.51 21.37
N ILE A 38 -1.99 7.00 20.41
CA ILE A 38 -0.67 7.56 20.71
C ILE A 38 -0.81 8.96 21.31
N THR A 39 -1.62 9.83 20.70
CA THR A 39 -1.68 11.24 21.09
C THR A 39 -2.75 11.52 22.15
N SER A 40 -3.98 10.99 21.98
CA SER A 40 -5.06 11.30 22.91
C SER A 40 -4.98 10.50 24.21
N PHE A 41 -4.48 9.25 24.13
CA PHE A 41 -4.36 8.36 25.30
C PHE A 41 -2.93 8.27 25.84
N GLY A 42 -1.94 8.84 25.16
CA GLY A 42 -0.53 8.81 25.58
C GLY A 42 0.11 7.42 25.51
N ILE A 43 -0.46 6.49 24.76
CA ILE A 43 0.09 5.14 24.58
C ILE A 43 1.38 5.23 23.75
N PRO A 44 2.46 4.51 24.12
CA PRO A 44 3.67 4.44 23.32
C PRO A 44 3.40 4.03 21.87
N ALA A 45 4.14 4.59 20.92
CA ALA A 45 3.93 4.29 19.50
C ALA A 45 4.35 2.86 19.12
N THR A 46 5.27 2.26 19.85
CA THR A 46 5.79 0.90 19.59
C THR A 46 4.69 -0.17 19.52
N PRO A 47 3.83 -0.39 20.53
CA PRO A 47 2.79 -1.41 20.46
C PRO A 47 1.74 -1.09 19.38
N VAL A 48 1.41 0.18 19.16
CA VAL A 48 0.44 0.59 18.13
C VAL A 48 1.02 0.33 16.73
N SER A 49 2.26 0.72 16.48
CA SER A 49 2.94 0.48 15.21
C SER A 49 3.18 -1.01 14.94
N LEU A 50 3.43 -1.82 15.99
CA LEU A 50 3.50 -3.27 15.87
C LEU A 50 2.18 -3.87 15.36
N LEU A 51 1.05 -3.44 15.91
CA LEU A 51 -0.25 -3.90 15.44
C LEU A 51 -0.50 -3.51 13.98
N ILE A 52 -0.23 -2.26 13.60
CA ILE A 52 -0.35 -1.82 12.21
C ILE A 52 0.59 -2.61 11.29
N ALA A 53 1.82 -2.85 11.73
CA ALA A 53 2.82 -3.62 10.97
C ALA A 53 2.39 -5.08 10.77
N LEU A 54 1.76 -5.70 11.76
CA LEU A 54 1.38 -7.11 11.74
C LEU A 54 0.54 -7.45 10.49
N ARG A 55 -0.38 -6.58 10.09
CA ARG A 55 -1.21 -6.79 8.88
C ARG A 55 -0.37 -6.93 7.60
N TYR A 56 0.81 -6.30 7.55
CA TYR A 56 1.73 -6.41 6.42
C TYR A 56 2.67 -7.62 6.55
N LEU A 57 3.10 -7.94 7.77
CA LEU A 57 3.99 -9.07 8.04
C LEU A 57 3.34 -10.42 7.72
N ILE A 58 2.02 -10.52 7.83
CA ILE A 58 1.25 -11.72 7.43
C ILE A 58 0.94 -11.77 5.93
N SER A 59 1.57 -10.92 5.10
CA SER A 59 1.35 -10.83 3.64
C SER A 59 1.53 -12.13 2.84
N PRO A 60 2.33 -13.14 3.25
CA PRO A 60 2.35 -14.44 2.56
C PRO A 60 0.97 -15.09 2.43
N LEU A 61 0.02 -14.73 3.31
CA LEU A 61 -1.37 -15.18 3.23
C LEU A 61 -2.07 -14.76 1.92
N SER A 62 -1.68 -13.64 1.32
CA SER A 62 -2.22 -13.19 0.04
C SER A 62 -1.89 -14.13 -1.12
N LEU A 63 -0.68 -14.73 -1.10
CA LEU A 63 -0.29 -15.75 -2.09
C LEU A 63 -1.13 -17.02 -1.95
N TRP A 64 -1.37 -17.45 -0.70
CA TRP A 64 -2.24 -18.59 -0.43
C TRP A 64 -3.66 -18.36 -0.94
N ALA A 65 -4.22 -17.16 -0.68
CA ALA A 65 -5.56 -16.80 -1.15
C ALA A 65 -5.64 -16.74 -2.69
N GLY A 66 -4.59 -16.20 -3.35
CA GLY A 66 -4.46 -16.22 -4.80
C GLY A 66 -4.49 -17.64 -5.34
N HIS A 67 -3.62 -18.50 -4.83
CA HIS A 67 -3.55 -19.92 -5.23
C HIS A 67 -4.87 -20.66 -4.97
N LEU A 68 -5.52 -20.42 -3.84
CA LEU A 68 -6.82 -21.01 -3.51
C LEU A 68 -7.88 -20.66 -4.56
N THR A 69 -7.96 -19.37 -4.93
CA THR A 69 -8.95 -18.90 -5.93
C THR A 69 -8.60 -19.30 -7.34
N ASP A 70 -7.34 -19.58 -7.66
CA ASP A 70 -6.93 -20.09 -8.96
C ASP A 70 -7.37 -21.56 -9.14
N ASN A 71 -7.33 -22.36 -8.07
CA ASN A 71 -7.51 -23.80 -8.14
C ASN A 71 -8.88 -24.32 -7.66
N LYS A 72 -9.66 -23.50 -6.94
CA LYS A 72 -10.94 -23.92 -6.39
C LYS A 72 -12.08 -22.99 -6.78
N ARG A 73 -13.26 -23.59 -7.01
CA ARG A 73 -14.52 -22.86 -7.18
C ARG A 73 -15.40 -23.09 -5.96
N ILE A 74 -15.94 -22.02 -5.42
CA ILE A 74 -16.86 -22.03 -4.28
C ILE A 74 -18.19 -21.47 -4.80
N LEU A 75 -19.29 -22.22 -4.65
CA LEU A 75 -20.62 -21.85 -5.14
C LEU A 75 -20.69 -21.55 -6.66
N GLY A 76 -19.76 -22.12 -7.44
CA GLY A 76 -19.66 -21.88 -8.89
C GLY A 76 -18.86 -20.65 -9.31
N PHE A 77 -18.29 -19.89 -8.36
CA PHE A 77 -17.42 -18.74 -8.58
C PHE A 77 -15.99 -19.05 -8.17
N ARG A 78 -15.01 -18.42 -8.83
CA ARG A 78 -13.57 -18.54 -8.50
C ARG A 78 -13.12 -17.50 -7.50
N ARG A 79 -13.46 -16.23 -7.74
CA ARG A 79 -12.92 -15.05 -7.03
C ARG A 79 -13.89 -14.49 -6.00
N THR A 80 -15.13 -14.29 -6.40
CA THR A 80 -16.16 -13.55 -5.64
C THR A 80 -16.36 -14.04 -4.21
N PRO A 81 -16.45 -15.36 -3.89
CA PRO A 81 -16.69 -15.80 -2.52
C PRO A 81 -15.55 -15.41 -1.56
N ILE A 82 -14.30 -15.52 -2.00
CA ILE A 82 -13.14 -15.17 -1.17
C ILE A 82 -13.04 -13.65 -1.01
N ILE A 83 -13.36 -12.88 -2.05
CA ILE A 83 -13.45 -11.42 -1.96
C ILE A 83 -14.50 -11.03 -0.91
N TRP A 84 -15.69 -11.62 -0.96
CA TRP A 84 -16.77 -11.30 -0.02
C TRP A 84 -16.43 -11.73 1.42
N LEU A 85 -15.82 -12.90 1.59
CA LEU A 85 -15.36 -13.34 2.91
C LEU A 85 -14.37 -12.33 3.50
N GLY A 86 -13.35 -11.95 2.73
CA GLY A 86 -12.36 -10.98 3.20
C GLY A 86 -12.96 -9.62 3.52
N ARG A 87 -13.91 -9.14 2.71
CA ARG A 87 -14.60 -7.88 2.97
C ARG A 87 -15.55 -7.95 4.17
N ALA A 88 -16.24 -9.05 4.35
CA ALA A 88 -17.04 -9.30 5.56
C ALA A 88 -16.16 -9.30 6.83
N MET A 89 -14.98 -9.90 6.77
CA MET A 89 -14.00 -9.84 7.87
C MET A 89 -13.55 -8.41 8.14
N MET A 90 -13.24 -7.61 7.11
CA MET A 90 -12.85 -6.20 7.28
C MET A 90 -13.98 -5.39 7.96
N ILE A 91 -15.21 -5.48 7.48
CA ILE A 91 -16.36 -4.81 8.08
C ILE A 91 -16.58 -5.29 9.52
N GLY A 92 -16.60 -6.60 9.72
CA GLY A 92 -16.84 -7.22 11.04
C GLY A 92 -15.76 -6.94 12.08
N SER A 93 -14.57 -6.53 11.65
CA SER A 93 -13.48 -6.14 12.57
C SER A 93 -13.59 -4.72 13.11
N LEU A 94 -14.27 -3.82 12.41
CA LEU A 94 -14.36 -2.40 12.80
C LEU A 94 -15.04 -2.14 14.14
N PRO A 95 -16.10 -2.86 14.54
CA PRO A 95 -16.65 -2.71 15.89
C PRO A 95 -15.64 -3.01 16.99
N PHE A 96 -14.75 -3.99 16.81
CA PHE A 96 -13.68 -4.27 17.78
C PHE A 96 -12.67 -3.12 17.86
N LEU A 97 -12.44 -2.39 16.76
CA LEU A 97 -11.64 -1.17 16.78
C LEU A 97 -12.29 -0.10 17.69
N GLY A 98 -13.61 0.11 17.58
CA GLY A 98 -14.36 1.02 18.43
C GLY A 98 -14.35 0.60 19.91
N LEU A 99 -14.51 -0.70 20.19
CA LEU A 99 -14.43 -1.25 21.56
C LEU A 99 -13.04 -1.05 22.16
N SER A 100 -11.96 -1.21 21.35
CA SER A 100 -10.60 -0.96 21.82
C SER A 100 -10.41 0.49 22.27
N VAL A 101 -10.89 1.46 21.48
CA VAL A 101 -10.82 2.89 21.83
C VAL A 101 -11.64 3.20 23.09
N MET A 102 -12.82 2.65 23.19
CA MET A 102 -13.70 2.86 24.37
C MET A 102 -13.04 2.34 25.66
N ARG A 103 -12.42 1.16 25.62
CA ARG A 103 -11.80 0.52 26.78
C ARG A 103 -10.48 1.19 27.15
N LEU A 104 -9.59 1.36 26.17
CA LEU A 104 -8.27 1.97 26.38
C LEU A 104 -8.34 3.45 26.73
N GLY A 105 -9.43 4.14 26.38
CA GLY A 105 -9.68 5.51 26.82
C GLY A 105 -10.00 5.64 28.31
N GLY A 106 -10.52 4.58 28.93
CA GLY A 106 -10.73 4.52 30.38
C GLY A 106 -9.49 4.05 31.15
N ASP A 107 -8.81 3.03 30.62
CA ASP A 107 -7.55 2.49 31.19
C ASP A 107 -6.66 1.98 30.04
N THR A 108 -5.52 2.61 29.86
CA THR A 108 -4.55 2.25 28.82
C THR A 108 -3.88 0.89 29.02
N ALA A 109 -3.95 0.32 30.22
CA ALA A 109 -3.48 -1.01 30.59
C ALA A 109 -4.57 -2.09 30.47
N ASP A 110 -5.82 -1.74 30.11
CA ASP A 110 -6.93 -2.70 30.02
C ASP A 110 -6.63 -3.83 29.01
N VAL A 111 -6.46 -5.04 29.55
CA VAL A 111 -6.16 -6.25 28.76
C VAL A 111 -7.25 -6.53 27.72
N LEU A 112 -8.52 -6.28 28.04
CA LEU A 112 -9.63 -6.51 27.11
C LEU A 112 -9.62 -5.45 25.98
N GLY A 113 -9.23 -4.21 26.28
CA GLY A 113 -9.01 -3.17 25.27
C GLY A 113 -7.93 -3.55 24.28
N TRP A 114 -6.80 -4.07 24.74
CA TRP A 114 -5.74 -4.60 23.91
C TRP A 114 -6.14 -5.84 23.11
N PHE A 115 -6.90 -6.74 23.72
CA PHE A 115 -7.46 -7.90 23.02
C PHE A 115 -8.31 -7.47 21.82
N PHE A 116 -9.22 -6.49 22.00
CA PHE A 116 -10.03 -5.96 20.89
C PHE A 116 -9.17 -5.25 19.84
N ALA A 117 -8.12 -4.53 20.22
CA ALA A 117 -7.19 -3.91 19.30
C ALA A 117 -6.50 -4.96 18.40
N VAL A 118 -5.92 -5.99 19.01
CA VAL A 118 -5.29 -7.12 18.31
C VAL A 118 -6.29 -7.82 17.38
N LEU A 119 -7.45 -8.17 17.92
CA LEU A 119 -8.50 -8.88 17.18
C LEU A 119 -8.95 -8.09 15.95
N SER A 120 -9.20 -6.78 16.12
CA SER A 120 -9.60 -5.90 15.03
C SER A 120 -8.55 -5.85 13.94
N VAL A 121 -7.31 -5.54 14.28
CA VAL A 121 -6.23 -5.36 13.31
C VAL A 121 -5.87 -6.66 12.58
N VAL A 122 -5.87 -7.80 13.29
CA VAL A 122 -5.59 -9.11 12.69
C VAL A 122 -6.72 -9.51 11.72
N ILE A 123 -7.97 -9.43 12.14
CA ILE A 123 -9.12 -9.78 11.27
C ILE A 123 -9.17 -8.83 10.06
N TYR A 124 -8.97 -7.53 10.27
CA TYR A 124 -8.89 -6.54 9.19
C TYR A 124 -7.78 -6.85 8.21
N GLY A 125 -6.58 -7.14 8.72
CA GLY A 125 -5.40 -7.48 7.92
C GLY A 125 -5.60 -8.76 7.10
N VAL A 126 -6.07 -9.84 7.72
CA VAL A 126 -6.42 -11.09 7.04
C VAL A 126 -7.45 -10.83 5.95
N GLY A 127 -8.53 -10.10 6.27
CA GLY A 127 -9.59 -9.75 5.31
C GLY A 127 -9.06 -9.00 4.10
N THR A 128 -8.17 -8.02 4.33
CA THR A 128 -7.51 -7.25 3.26
C THR A 128 -6.67 -8.16 2.35
N LEU A 129 -5.84 -9.01 2.94
CA LEU A 129 -4.90 -9.86 2.21
C LEU A 129 -5.59 -10.94 1.38
N ILE A 130 -6.62 -11.60 1.93
CA ILE A 130 -7.32 -12.66 1.21
C ILE A 130 -8.25 -12.11 0.11
N SER A 131 -8.71 -10.85 0.21
CA SER A 131 -9.61 -10.25 -0.79
C SER A 131 -8.89 -9.44 -1.86
N GLY A 132 -7.74 -8.85 -1.57
CA GLY A 132 -7.05 -7.90 -2.47
C GLY A 132 -6.56 -8.55 -3.76
N GLY A 133 -5.77 -9.63 -3.66
CA GLY A 133 -5.27 -10.37 -4.82
C GLY A 133 -6.37 -10.93 -5.71
N PRO A 134 -7.35 -11.69 -5.16
CA PRO A 134 -8.50 -12.15 -5.93
C PRO A 134 -9.31 -11.03 -6.59
N PHE A 135 -9.44 -9.86 -5.96
CA PHE A 135 -10.10 -8.72 -6.57
C PHE A 135 -9.34 -8.17 -7.79
N LEU A 136 -8.03 -7.99 -7.69
CA LEU A 136 -7.21 -7.56 -8.83
C LEU A 136 -7.24 -8.58 -9.98
N ALA A 137 -7.25 -9.87 -9.65
CA ALA A 137 -7.43 -10.93 -10.64
C ALA A 137 -8.81 -10.84 -11.33
N LEU A 138 -9.89 -10.56 -10.56
CA LEU A 138 -11.23 -10.31 -11.12
C LEU A 138 -11.25 -9.10 -12.05
N VAL A 139 -10.59 -7.99 -11.67
CA VAL A 139 -10.44 -6.80 -12.51
C VAL A 139 -9.75 -7.15 -13.83
N ARG A 140 -8.62 -7.88 -13.75
CA ARG A 140 -7.87 -8.33 -14.92
C ARG A 140 -8.72 -9.20 -15.84
N GLU A 141 -9.40 -10.22 -15.30
CA GLU A 141 -10.26 -11.14 -16.06
C GLU A 141 -11.50 -10.46 -16.66
N SER A 142 -11.90 -9.28 -16.13
CA SER A 142 -13.03 -8.51 -16.62
C SER A 142 -12.73 -7.64 -17.84
N ALA A 143 -11.45 -7.53 -18.25
CA ALA A 143 -10.98 -6.72 -19.36
C ALA A 143 -10.33 -7.58 -20.46
N PRO A 144 -10.48 -7.18 -21.77
CA PRO A 144 -9.74 -7.81 -22.85
C PRO A 144 -8.23 -7.74 -22.63
N GLU A 145 -7.47 -8.73 -23.14
CA GLU A 145 -6.01 -8.84 -22.92
C GLU A 145 -5.26 -7.52 -23.18
N ALA A 146 -5.57 -6.85 -24.29
CA ALA A 146 -4.95 -5.57 -24.64
C ALA A 146 -5.24 -4.42 -23.64
N ARG A 147 -6.24 -4.56 -22.75
CA ARG A 147 -6.67 -3.53 -21.80
C ARG A 147 -6.54 -3.92 -20.34
N GLN A 148 -6.05 -5.10 -20.03
CA GLN A 148 -5.90 -5.60 -18.66
C GLN A 148 -5.05 -4.67 -17.77
N GLY A 149 -3.92 -4.22 -18.30
CA GLY A 149 -3.05 -3.27 -17.59
C GLY A 149 -3.74 -1.93 -17.32
N SER A 150 -4.49 -1.40 -18.29
CA SER A 150 -5.24 -0.15 -18.13
C SER A 150 -6.39 -0.29 -17.11
N ALA A 151 -7.04 -1.46 -17.06
CA ALA A 151 -8.10 -1.73 -16.10
C ALA A 151 -7.56 -1.74 -14.66
N ILE A 152 -6.44 -2.44 -14.43
CA ILE A 152 -5.75 -2.46 -13.12
C ILE A 152 -5.31 -1.04 -12.75
N ALA A 153 -4.62 -0.33 -13.66
CA ALA A 153 -4.16 1.03 -13.40
C ALA A 153 -5.30 1.99 -13.03
N MET A 154 -6.45 1.89 -13.71
CA MET A 154 -7.62 2.71 -13.41
C MET A 154 -8.17 2.43 -12.01
N VAL A 155 -8.27 1.16 -11.63
CA VAL A 155 -8.79 0.73 -10.32
C VAL A 155 -7.82 1.10 -9.19
N GLU A 156 -6.52 0.91 -9.37
CA GLU A 156 -5.50 1.29 -8.39
C GLU A 156 -5.38 2.83 -8.24
N THR A 157 -5.54 3.58 -9.34
CA THR A 157 -5.62 5.05 -9.27
C THR A 157 -6.84 5.49 -8.47
N ALA A 158 -7.98 4.82 -8.62
CA ALA A 158 -9.17 5.10 -7.83
C ALA A 158 -8.90 4.88 -6.32
N LEU A 159 -8.14 3.85 -5.94
CA LEU A 159 -7.74 3.63 -4.54
C LEU A 159 -7.04 4.87 -3.96
N ILE A 160 -6.03 5.39 -4.66
CA ILE A 160 -5.25 6.54 -4.16
C ILE A 160 -6.13 7.80 -4.08
N ILE A 161 -7.02 8.01 -5.08
CA ILE A 161 -7.98 9.12 -5.05
C ILE A 161 -8.89 9.01 -3.84
N PHE A 162 -9.45 7.83 -3.58
CA PHE A 162 -10.36 7.64 -2.45
C PHE A 162 -9.66 7.75 -1.10
N TYR A 163 -8.37 7.45 -0.99
CA TYR A 163 -7.59 7.76 0.21
C TYR A 163 -7.54 9.27 0.47
N ALA A 164 -7.27 10.08 -0.55
CA ALA A 164 -7.26 11.53 -0.39
C ALA A 164 -8.65 12.06 0.01
N VAL A 165 -9.70 11.57 -0.64
CA VAL A 165 -11.10 11.97 -0.36
C VAL A 165 -11.53 11.53 1.05
N ALA A 166 -11.24 10.30 1.46
CA ALA A 166 -11.57 9.80 2.79
C ALA A 166 -10.82 10.58 3.89
N GLY A 167 -9.54 10.89 3.67
CA GLY A 167 -8.74 11.68 4.60
C GLY A 167 -9.32 13.09 4.80
N ILE A 168 -9.73 13.77 3.72
CA ILE A 168 -10.39 15.08 3.81
C ILE A 168 -11.77 14.93 4.51
N GLY A 169 -12.59 13.97 4.07
CA GLY A 169 -13.93 13.76 4.61
C GLY A 169 -13.88 13.51 6.12
N PHE A 170 -13.03 12.61 6.58
CA PHE A 170 -12.89 12.29 7.99
C PHE A 170 -12.26 13.44 8.81
N SER A 171 -11.35 14.22 8.20
CA SER A 171 -10.80 15.39 8.86
C SER A 171 -11.83 16.48 9.16
N LEU A 172 -12.83 16.61 8.30
CA LEU A 172 -13.94 17.55 8.47
C LEU A 172 -14.99 17.00 9.45
N TRP A 173 -15.19 15.68 9.45
CA TRP A 173 -16.19 15.03 10.29
C TRP A 173 -15.76 14.97 11.75
N MET A 174 -14.48 14.68 12.03
CA MET A 174 -13.94 14.61 13.39
C MET A 174 -12.71 15.54 13.53
N PRO A 175 -12.91 16.87 13.66
CA PRO A 175 -11.83 17.84 13.81
C PRO A 175 -11.06 17.67 15.14
N THR A 176 -11.75 17.22 16.19
CA THR A 176 -11.23 16.84 17.50
C THR A 176 -11.75 15.46 17.87
N PHE A 177 -11.03 14.74 18.74
CA PHE A 177 -11.46 13.40 19.13
C PHE A 177 -12.78 13.46 19.90
N ASP A 178 -13.76 12.71 19.42
CA ASP A 178 -15.03 12.42 20.07
C ASP A 178 -15.42 10.97 19.83
N LEU A 179 -15.69 10.23 20.91
CA LEU A 179 -15.97 8.80 20.85
C LEU A 179 -17.27 8.49 20.08
N GLN A 180 -18.30 9.33 20.22
CA GLN A 180 -19.56 9.14 19.51
C GLN A 180 -19.36 9.32 18.00
N THR A 181 -18.65 10.38 17.60
CA THR A 181 -18.30 10.62 16.20
C THR A 181 -17.44 9.49 15.64
N PHE A 182 -16.49 8.95 16.43
CA PHE A 182 -15.70 7.80 15.99
C PHE A 182 -16.57 6.56 15.69
N TRP A 183 -17.57 6.27 16.54
CA TRP A 183 -18.53 5.20 16.27
C TRP A 183 -19.40 5.47 15.03
N GLN A 184 -19.81 6.72 14.79
CA GLN A 184 -20.51 7.09 13.56
C GLN A 184 -19.66 6.86 12.32
N MET A 185 -18.37 7.19 12.37
CA MET A 185 -17.43 6.94 11.28
C MET A 185 -17.23 5.44 11.01
N ILE A 186 -17.16 4.63 12.07
CA ILE A 186 -17.14 3.16 11.96
C ILE A 186 -18.41 2.69 11.25
N ALA A 187 -19.59 3.09 11.74
CA ALA A 187 -20.87 2.68 11.17
C ALA A 187 -21.00 3.10 9.69
N ALA A 188 -20.61 4.33 9.36
CA ALA A 188 -20.61 4.83 7.99
C ALA A 188 -19.65 4.01 7.10
N THR A 189 -18.45 3.69 7.60
CA THR A 189 -17.48 2.87 6.87
C THR A 189 -18.02 1.46 6.61
N MET A 190 -18.69 0.87 7.59
CA MET A 190 -19.33 -0.44 7.43
C MET A 190 -20.43 -0.42 6.37
N VAL A 191 -21.33 0.58 6.43
CA VAL A 191 -22.46 0.68 5.49
C VAL A 191 -21.97 1.07 4.08
N VAL A 192 -21.26 2.17 3.97
CA VAL A 192 -20.76 2.68 2.68
C VAL A 192 -19.80 1.68 2.04
N GLY A 193 -18.83 1.18 2.82
CA GLY A 193 -17.89 0.16 2.37
C GLY A 193 -18.61 -1.10 1.90
N GLY A 194 -19.55 -1.62 2.70
CA GLY A 194 -20.34 -2.81 2.34
C GLY A 194 -21.14 -2.63 1.05
N VAL A 195 -21.83 -1.50 0.90
CA VAL A 195 -22.61 -1.19 -0.31
C VAL A 195 -21.70 -1.14 -1.54
N PHE A 196 -20.59 -0.41 -1.48
CA PHE A 196 -19.71 -0.26 -2.65
C PHE A 196 -18.92 -1.53 -2.96
N TRP A 197 -18.54 -2.35 -1.99
CA TRP A 197 -17.93 -3.65 -2.25
C TRP A 197 -18.89 -4.60 -2.97
N LEU A 198 -20.15 -4.67 -2.54
CA LEU A 198 -21.17 -5.45 -3.24
C LEU A 198 -21.47 -4.88 -4.63
N PHE A 199 -21.69 -3.56 -4.75
CA PHE A 199 -21.92 -2.89 -6.01
C PHE A 199 -20.80 -3.16 -7.03
N ALA A 200 -19.54 -3.10 -6.59
CA ALA A 200 -18.40 -3.31 -7.47
C ALA A 200 -18.26 -4.77 -7.96
N THR A 201 -18.69 -5.76 -7.17
CA THR A 201 -18.38 -7.18 -7.44
C THR A 201 -19.57 -8.02 -7.90
N VAL A 202 -20.80 -7.68 -7.50
CA VAL A 202 -22.00 -8.46 -7.86
C VAL A 202 -22.20 -8.47 -9.37
N GLY A 203 -22.30 -9.67 -9.96
CA GLY A 203 -22.56 -9.84 -11.41
C GLY A 203 -21.38 -9.50 -12.34
N ILE A 204 -20.17 -9.28 -11.79
CA ILE A 204 -18.96 -9.13 -12.60
C ILE A 204 -18.42 -10.50 -13.02
N GLU A 205 -18.32 -11.42 -12.06
CA GLU A 205 -17.94 -12.81 -12.33
C GLU A 205 -19.14 -13.63 -12.77
N GLN A 206 -19.02 -14.35 -13.88
CA GLN A 206 -20.05 -15.24 -14.34
C GLN A 206 -19.96 -16.60 -13.64
N ARG A 207 -21.10 -17.10 -13.18
CA ARG A 207 -21.20 -18.45 -12.59
C ARG A 207 -20.99 -19.48 -13.68
N ALA A 208 -19.95 -20.30 -13.57
CA ALA A 208 -19.77 -21.41 -14.49
C ALA A 208 -20.51 -22.66 -13.97
N PRO A 209 -21.37 -23.30 -14.77
CA PRO A 209 -21.92 -24.59 -14.42
C PRO A 209 -20.77 -25.59 -14.30
N GLY A 210 -20.79 -26.41 -13.23
CA GLY A 210 -19.79 -27.35 -12.78
C GLY A 210 -18.86 -27.91 -13.86
N GLY A 211 -17.75 -27.28 -14.07
CA GLY A 211 -16.69 -27.74 -14.94
C GLY A 211 -15.45 -28.06 -14.11
N ALA A 212 -14.85 -29.19 -14.42
CA ALA A 212 -13.62 -29.68 -13.81
C ALA A 212 -12.56 -28.57 -13.77
N ILE A 213 -11.89 -28.49 -12.65
CA ILE A 213 -10.66 -27.72 -12.50
C ILE A 213 -9.68 -28.33 -13.51
N VAL A 214 -9.25 -27.54 -14.49
CA VAL A 214 -8.09 -27.90 -15.28
C VAL A 214 -6.91 -27.70 -14.34
N GLU A 215 -6.49 -28.74 -13.65
CA GLU A 215 -5.18 -28.78 -13.03
C GLU A 215 -4.18 -28.43 -14.15
N GLN A 216 -3.46 -27.34 -14.02
CA GLN A 216 -2.36 -27.08 -14.94
C GLN A 216 -1.29 -28.15 -14.66
N PRO A 217 -1.03 -29.07 -15.63
CA PRO A 217 -0.01 -30.10 -15.43
C PRO A 217 1.35 -29.42 -15.43
N GLY A 218 2.14 -29.64 -14.39
CA GLY A 218 3.55 -29.26 -14.38
C GLY A 218 3.89 -28.05 -13.49
N ALA A 219 3.30 -27.95 -12.31
CA ALA A 219 3.86 -27.09 -11.27
C ALA A 219 5.15 -27.75 -10.75
N GLU A 220 6.30 -27.37 -11.35
CA GLU A 220 7.56 -27.41 -10.60
C GLU A 220 7.24 -26.82 -9.22
N GLY A 221 7.57 -27.56 -8.14
CA GLY A 221 7.13 -27.14 -6.81
C GLY A 221 7.52 -25.69 -6.57
N LEU A 222 6.60 -24.84 -6.11
CA LEU A 222 6.82 -23.40 -5.89
C LEU A 222 8.16 -23.12 -5.19
N SER A 223 8.58 -24.00 -4.29
CA SER A 223 9.87 -23.93 -3.58
C SER A 223 11.09 -24.05 -4.50
N ALA A 224 11.01 -24.89 -5.56
CA ALA A 224 12.09 -25.05 -6.54
C ALA A 224 12.20 -23.80 -7.41
N VAL A 225 11.07 -23.28 -7.89
CA VAL A 225 11.00 -22.03 -8.67
C VAL A 225 11.54 -20.86 -7.85
N LEU A 226 11.12 -20.71 -6.60
CA LEU A 226 11.62 -19.65 -5.72
C LEU A 226 13.12 -19.78 -5.44
N ARG A 227 13.65 -20.99 -5.33
CA ARG A 227 15.10 -21.22 -5.17
C ARG A 227 15.87 -20.83 -6.42
N GLU A 228 15.36 -21.18 -7.61
CA GLU A 228 15.93 -20.78 -8.89
C GLU A 228 15.96 -19.25 -9.01
N ILE A 229 14.82 -18.57 -8.80
CA ILE A 229 14.68 -17.12 -8.84
C ILE A 229 15.64 -16.44 -7.84
N TRP A 230 15.76 -16.98 -6.63
CA TRP A 230 16.62 -16.44 -5.57
C TRP A 230 18.11 -16.68 -5.84
N SER A 231 18.49 -17.59 -6.73
CA SER A 231 19.91 -17.84 -7.10
C SER A 231 20.52 -16.65 -7.84
N ASP A 232 19.74 -15.89 -8.63
CA ASP A 232 20.22 -14.70 -9.34
C ASP A 232 20.47 -13.54 -8.38
N HIS A 233 21.71 -13.03 -8.38
CA HIS A 233 22.12 -11.90 -7.54
C HIS A 233 21.39 -10.60 -7.90
N ARG A 234 20.97 -10.41 -9.18
CA ARG A 234 20.23 -9.23 -9.65
C ARG A 234 18.82 -9.24 -9.05
N THR A 235 18.19 -10.41 -9.00
CA THR A 235 16.89 -10.63 -8.35
C THR A 235 16.97 -10.30 -6.85
N ARG A 236 18.00 -10.78 -6.15
CA ARG A 236 18.17 -10.45 -4.72
C ARG A 236 18.38 -8.96 -4.49
N ARG A 237 19.23 -8.30 -5.31
CA ARG A 237 19.44 -6.85 -5.20
C ARG A 237 18.16 -6.06 -5.46
N PHE A 238 17.36 -6.48 -6.45
CA PHE A 238 16.09 -5.84 -6.74
C PHE A 238 15.06 -6.05 -5.61
N PHE A 239 15.03 -7.23 -5.00
CA PHE A 239 14.23 -7.51 -3.82
C PHE A 239 14.58 -6.55 -2.66
N PHE A 240 15.84 -6.40 -2.34
CA PHE A 240 16.28 -5.49 -1.29
C PHE A 240 16.12 -4.02 -1.65
N PHE A 241 16.26 -3.65 -2.92
CA PHE A 241 15.95 -2.32 -3.41
C PHE A 241 14.47 -1.94 -3.12
N LEU A 242 13.54 -2.80 -3.52
CA LEU A 242 12.11 -2.60 -3.23
C LEU A 242 11.85 -2.57 -1.71
N GLY A 243 12.46 -3.51 -0.99
CA GLY A 243 12.34 -3.61 0.46
C GLY A 243 12.82 -2.35 1.18
N ILE A 244 14.05 -1.91 0.95
CA ILE A 244 14.62 -0.74 1.61
C ILE A 244 13.85 0.53 1.25
N THR A 245 13.39 0.65 0.00
CA THR A 245 12.51 1.76 -0.40
C THR A 245 11.23 1.78 0.43
N MET A 246 10.54 0.64 0.55
CA MET A 246 9.30 0.56 1.31
C MET A 246 9.52 0.73 2.82
N PHE A 247 10.56 0.12 3.35
CA PHE A 247 10.97 0.28 4.73
C PHE A 247 11.17 1.76 5.09
N SER A 248 11.95 2.47 4.29
CA SER A 248 12.25 3.88 4.53
C SER A 248 11.01 4.77 4.31
N ALA A 249 10.25 4.55 3.25
CA ALA A 249 9.09 5.37 2.94
C ALA A 249 7.96 5.25 3.98
N TRP A 250 7.82 4.08 4.62
CA TRP A 250 6.71 3.82 5.55
C TRP A 250 7.08 3.94 7.03
N ALA A 251 8.33 4.25 7.39
CA ALA A 251 8.68 4.52 8.80
C ALA A 251 7.91 5.72 9.40
N LYS A 252 7.37 6.62 8.57
CA LYS A 252 6.47 7.70 9.01
C LYS A 252 5.04 7.25 9.32
N ASP A 253 4.60 6.09 8.82
CA ASP A 253 3.17 5.71 8.73
C ASP A 253 2.44 5.72 10.08
N ALA A 254 3.09 5.22 11.14
CA ALA A 254 2.52 5.20 12.48
C ALA A 254 2.75 6.52 13.27
N ILE A 255 3.63 7.38 12.82
CA ILE A 255 4.06 8.56 13.57
C ILE A 255 3.70 9.89 12.93
N LEU A 256 3.18 9.89 11.71
CA LEU A 256 2.93 11.11 10.94
C LEU A 256 1.89 12.01 11.59
N GLU A 257 0.77 11.47 12.03
CA GLU A 257 -0.28 12.20 12.73
C GLU A 257 0.16 12.59 14.16
N PRO A 258 0.74 11.68 14.97
CA PRO A 258 1.36 12.06 16.24
C PRO A 258 2.38 13.18 16.13
N PHE A 259 3.25 13.17 15.10
CA PHE A 259 4.20 14.26 14.84
C PHE A 259 3.51 15.62 14.77
N GLY A 260 2.43 15.74 14.00
CA GLY A 260 1.72 17.01 13.87
C GLY A 260 1.14 17.50 15.18
N ALA A 261 0.72 16.59 16.06
CA ALA A 261 0.20 16.91 17.38
C ALA A 261 1.31 17.23 18.38
N ASP A 262 2.31 16.34 18.49
CA ASP A 262 3.34 16.43 19.53
C ASP A 262 4.29 17.62 19.30
N VAL A 263 4.58 17.97 18.03
CA VAL A 263 5.52 19.05 17.68
C VAL A 263 4.81 20.38 17.47
N PHE A 264 3.62 20.40 16.88
CA PHE A 264 2.94 21.63 16.48
C PHE A 264 1.58 21.86 17.16
N GLY A 265 1.14 20.97 18.03
CA GLY A 265 -0.16 21.08 18.71
C GLY A 265 -1.37 21.03 17.77
N LEU A 266 -1.23 20.39 16.60
CA LEU A 266 -2.28 20.37 15.59
C LEU A 266 -3.46 19.49 16.01
N SER A 267 -4.66 19.92 15.64
CA SER A 267 -5.89 19.16 15.87
C SER A 267 -5.90 17.85 15.08
N MET A 268 -6.76 16.90 15.47
CA MET A 268 -6.94 15.63 14.79
C MET A 268 -7.31 15.81 13.32
N GLY A 269 -8.26 16.69 13.02
CA GLY A 269 -8.64 16.99 11.65
C GLY A 269 -7.48 17.53 10.80
N ALA A 270 -6.62 18.41 11.37
CA ALA A 270 -5.47 18.94 10.65
C ALA A 270 -4.45 17.82 10.30
N THR A 271 -4.15 16.92 11.24
CA THR A 271 -3.18 15.85 11.01
C THR A 271 -3.72 14.74 10.11
N THR A 272 -5.01 14.43 10.16
CA THR A 272 -5.64 13.45 9.24
C THR A 272 -5.50 13.88 7.78
N ARG A 273 -5.50 15.20 7.48
CA ARG A 273 -5.25 15.73 6.12
C ARG A 273 -3.84 15.48 5.59
N PHE A 274 -2.87 15.16 6.44
CA PHE A 274 -1.50 14.87 6.01
C PHE A 274 -1.47 13.73 4.97
N ASN A 275 -2.30 12.71 5.18
CA ASN A 275 -2.46 11.64 4.20
C ASN A 275 -3.02 12.14 2.86
N SER A 276 -3.95 13.06 2.88
CA SER A 276 -4.52 13.62 1.65
C SER A 276 -3.50 14.44 0.86
N TYR A 277 -2.62 15.18 1.52
CA TYR A 277 -1.61 16.01 0.83
C TYR A 277 -0.64 15.15 0.01
N TRP A 278 0.02 14.17 0.64
CA TRP A 278 0.99 13.37 -0.10
C TRP A 278 0.32 12.42 -1.11
N GLN A 279 -0.87 11.91 -0.83
CA GLN A 279 -1.62 11.06 -1.75
C GLN A 279 -2.09 11.83 -3.00
N THR A 280 -2.58 13.07 -2.84
CA THR A 280 -2.96 13.92 -3.98
C THR A 280 -1.77 14.18 -4.90
N ALA A 281 -0.61 14.55 -4.34
CA ALA A 281 0.61 14.74 -5.13
C ALA A 281 1.03 13.45 -5.84
N THR A 282 0.87 12.29 -5.17
CA THR A 282 1.16 10.97 -5.75
C THR A 282 0.29 10.70 -6.99
N VAL A 283 -1.03 10.93 -6.90
CA VAL A 283 -1.94 10.73 -8.04
C VAL A 283 -1.53 11.61 -9.21
N ILE A 284 -1.31 12.90 -8.95
CA ILE A 284 -0.96 13.85 -10.01
C ILE A 284 0.31 13.41 -10.74
N THR A 285 1.35 13.07 -10.01
CA THR A 285 2.65 12.69 -10.62
C THR A 285 2.64 11.29 -11.22
N LEU A 286 1.87 10.35 -10.65
CA LEU A 286 1.70 9.00 -11.22
C LEU A 286 0.97 9.08 -12.58
N VAL A 287 -0.12 9.85 -12.65
CA VAL A 287 -0.87 10.05 -13.92
C VAL A 287 -0.02 10.80 -14.94
N ALA A 288 0.65 11.87 -14.53
CA ALA A 288 1.58 12.60 -15.39
C ALA A 288 2.70 11.70 -15.92
N GLY A 289 3.29 10.86 -15.06
CA GLY A 289 4.30 9.86 -15.44
C GLY A 289 3.78 8.88 -16.48
N GLY A 290 2.56 8.38 -16.29
CA GLY A 290 1.89 7.49 -17.24
C GLY A 290 1.67 8.12 -18.62
N VAL A 291 1.50 9.44 -18.71
CA VAL A 291 1.38 10.15 -19.98
C VAL A 291 2.75 10.46 -20.59
N LEU A 292 3.67 10.99 -19.78
CA LEU A 292 4.94 11.53 -20.26
C LEU A 292 6.00 10.46 -20.54
N TRP A 293 6.02 9.38 -19.74
CA TRP A 293 7.14 8.42 -19.73
C TRP A 293 6.77 7.00 -20.12
N ARG A 294 5.52 6.71 -20.51
CA ARG A 294 5.06 5.35 -20.86
C ARG A 294 5.86 4.70 -22.00
N LYS A 295 6.47 5.50 -22.89
CA LYS A 295 7.26 5.03 -24.03
C LYS A 295 8.77 5.00 -23.75
N ARG A 296 9.21 5.36 -22.55
CA ARG A 296 10.63 5.39 -22.24
C ARG A 296 11.21 3.98 -22.06
N PRO A 297 12.43 3.71 -22.54
CA PRO A 297 13.05 2.41 -22.41
C PRO A 297 13.38 2.05 -20.93
N PRO A 298 13.60 0.75 -20.64
CA PRO A 298 13.83 0.26 -19.26
C PRO A 298 14.94 0.98 -18.50
N GLU A 299 16.04 1.37 -19.16
CA GLU A 299 17.14 2.13 -18.56
C GLU A 299 16.66 3.48 -18.00
N GLN A 300 15.83 4.17 -18.77
CA GLN A 300 15.28 5.45 -18.34
C GLN A 300 14.27 5.28 -17.21
N GLN A 301 13.58 4.13 -17.13
CA GLN A 301 12.69 3.82 -16.01
C GLN A 301 13.46 3.70 -14.70
N GLY A 302 14.67 3.13 -14.71
CA GLY A 302 15.56 3.12 -13.54
C GLY A 302 15.94 4.54 -13.10
N ARG A 303 16.30 5.42 -14.03
CA ARG A 303 16.59 6.84 -13.74
C ARG A 303 15.36 7.58 -13.19
N ILE A 304 14.18 7.35 -13.79
CA ILE A 304 12.91 7.94 -13.29
C ILE A 304 12.64 7.50 -11.86
N SER A 305 12.79 6.20 -11.55
CA SER A 305 12.64 5.69 -10.18
C SER A 305 13.64 6.36 -9.22
N SER A 306 14.91 6.51 -9.62
CA SER A 306 15.95 7.17 -8.82
C SER A 306 15.60 8.64 -8.55
N ILE A 307 15.13 9.37 -9.55
CA ILE A 307 14.68 10.77 -9.39
C ILE A 307 13.49 10.82 -8.40
N GLY A 308 12.52 9.92 -8.54
CA GLY A 308 11.39 9.82 -7.59
C GLY A 308 11.85 9.60 -6.16
N LEU A 309 12.80 8.69 -5.92
CA LEU A 309 13.36 8.42 -4.61
C LEU A 309 14.12 9.62 -4.01
N LEU A 310 14.91 10.34 -4.83
CA LEU A 310 15.60 11.56 -4.37
C LEU A 310 14.62 12.68 -4.02
N ILE A 311 13.52 12.83 -4.78
CA ILE A 311 12.46 13.78 -4.46
C ILE A 311 11.75 13.36 -3.15
N MET A 312 11.49 12.07 -2.94
CA MET A 312 10.97 11.57 -1.66
C MET A 312 11.93 11.88 -0.51
N ALA A 313 13.23 11.64 -0.69
CA ALA A 313 14.24 11.95 0.31
C ALA A 313 14.28 13.45 0.64
N LEU A 314 14.19 14.31 -0.38
CA LEU A 314 14.06 15.76 -0.18
C LEU A 314 12.83 16.12 0.66
N GLY A 315 11.67 15.52 0.37
CA GLY A 315 10.46 15.70 1.18
C GLY A 315 10.68 15.30 2.64
N MET A 316 11.40 14.21 2.92
CA MET A 316 11.73 13.80 4.29
C MET A 316 12.76 14.74 4.96
N VAL A 317 13.71 15.29 4.21
CA VAL A 317 14.62 16.34 4.72
C VAL A 317 13.83 17.61 5.10
N MET A 318 12.86 18.00 4.27
CA MET A 318 11.97 19.14 4.61
C MET A 318 11.15 18.85 5.87
N MET A 319 10.63 17.63 6.04
CA MET A 319 9.93 17.20 7.25
C MET A 319 10.85 17.21 8.48
N ALA A 320 12.10 16.77 8.32
CA ALA A 320 13.11 16.84 9.40
C ALA A 320 13.42 18.29 9.78
N ALA A 321 13.62 19.17 8.81
CA ALA A 321 13.84 20.59 9.04
C ALA A 321 12.62 21.25 9.72
N ALA A 322 11.39 20.92 9.26
CA ALA A 322 10.16 21.37 9.90
C ALA A 322 10.12 20.95 11.38
N SER A 323 10.47 19.70 11.65
CA SER A 323 10.44 19.12 12.99
C SER A 323 11.48 19.76 13.92
N ILE A 324 12.76 19.77 13.50
CA ILE A 324 13.89 20.20 14.35
C ILE A 324 13.89 21.72 14.56
N ALA A 325 13.61 22.48 13.51
CA ALA A 325 13.61 23.94 13.58
C ALA A 325 12.24 24.56 13.93
N GLY A 326 11.20 23.74 14.17
CA GLY A 326 9.85 24.23 14.48
C GLY A 326 9.17 24.96 13.30
N LEU A 327 9.60 24.73 12.06
CA LEU A 327 9.13 25.42 10.86
C LEU A 327 7.83 24.78 10.33
N ARG A 328 6.71 25.07 10.97
CA ARG A 328 5.39 24.53 10.62
C ARG A 328 5.05 24.68 9.14
N ALA A 329 5.47 25.76 8.50
CA ALA A 329 5.19 26.06 7.10
C ALA A 329 5.82 25.07 6.10
N LEU A 330 6.78 24.27 6.52
CA LEU A 330 7.42 23.25 5.68
C LEU A 330 6.71 21.89 5.68
N VAL A 331 5.74 21.65 6.56
CA VAL A 331 5.11 20.33 6.73
C VAL A 331 4.30 19.96 5.48
N GLU A 332 3.36 20.79 5.05
CA GLU A 332 2.54 20.50 3.86
C GLU A 332 3.39 20.46 2.57
N PRO A 333 4.30 21.43 2.30
CA PRO A 333 5.21 21.30 1.16
C PRO A 333 6.06 20.04 1.20
N GLY A 334 6.59 19.66 2.37
CA GLY A 334 7.38 18.43 2.53
C GLY A 334 6.57 17.17 2.17
N LEU A 335 5.31 17.11 2.61
CA LEU A 335 4.41 16.02 2.26
C LEU A 335 4.05 16.01 0.77
N LEU A 336 3.82 17.17 0.15
CA LEU A 336 3.57 17.27 -1.30
C LEU A 336 4.79 16.83 -2.11
N VAL A 337 5.99 17.23 -1.71
CA VAL A 337 7.26 16.83 -2.34
C VAL A 337 7.46 15.33 -2.19
N PHE A 338 7.27 14.76 -0.99
CA PHE A 338 7.33 13.33 -0.76
C PHE A 338 6.34 12.56 -1.65
N GLY A 339 5.07 12.98 -1.68
CA GLY A 339 4.03 12.36 -2.49
C GLY A 339 4.32 12.46 -3.98
N GLY A 340 4.80 13.60 -4.46
CA GLY A 340 5.22 13.79 -5.83
C GLY A 340 6.34 12.82 -6.23
N GLY A 341 7.35 12.71 -5.39
CA GLY A 341 8.43 11.73 -5.57
C GLY A 341 7.93 10.29 -5.55
N PHE A 342 6.99 9.97 -4.64
CA PHE A 342 6.42 8.62 -4.55
C PHE A 342 5.63 8.24 -5.80
N GLY A 343 4.87 9.14 -6.42
CA GLY A 343 4.17 8.87 -7.68
C GLY A 343 5.13 8.64 -8.84
N ILE A 344 6.21 9.43 -8.94
CA ILE A 344 7.27 9.24 -9.95
C ILE A 344 7.97 7.89 -9.74
N TYR A 345 8.36 7.57 -8.49
CA TYR A 345 8.95 6.28 -8.13
C TYR A 345 8.01 5.12 -8.46
N THR A 346 6.73 5.22 -8.13
CA THR A 346 5.74 4.16 -8.37
C THR A 346 5.61 3.85 -9.85
N PHE A 347 5.56 4.87 -10.71
CA PHE A 347 5.54 4.69 -12.16
C PHE A 347 6.77 3.92 -12.66
N GLY A 348 7.97 4.39 -12.31
CA GLY A 348 9.23 3.74 -12.72
C GLY A 348 9.39 2.35 -12.07
N GLY A 349 9.04 2.21 -10.79
CA GLY A 349 9.14 0.96 -10.05
C GLY A 349 8.24 -0.15 -10.60
N LEU A 350 7.00 0.15 -10.96
CA LEU A 350 6.10 -0.80 -11.62
C LEU A 350 6.64 -1.26 -12.97
N SER A 351 7.21 -0.33 -13.74
CA SER A 351 7.86 -0.66 -15.00
C SER A 351 9.09 -1.57 -14.80
N LEU A 352 9.91 -1.29 -13.79
CA LEU A 352 11.05 -2.14 -13.43
C LEU A 352 10.61 -3.52 -12.93
N MET A 353 9.56 -3.60 -12.11
CA MET A 353 8.99 -4.89 -11.67
C MET A 353 8.54 -5.73 -12.88
N ALA A 354 7.92 -5.10 -13.87
CA ALA A 354 7.54 -5.78 -15.10
C ALA A 354 8.76 -6.30 -15.88
N VAL A 355 9.84 -5.51 -15.97
CA VAL A 355 11.10 -5.92 -16.64
C VAL A 355 11.78 -7.06 -15.88
N MET A 356 11.82 -6.98 -14.55
CA MET A 356 12.44 -7.97 -13.67
C MET A 356 11.54 -9.21 -13.39
N SER A 357 10.50 -9.43 -14.21
CA SER A 357 9.58 -10.56 -14.10
C SER A 357 9.48 -11.29 -15.46
N PRO A 358 10.36 -12.27 -15.76
CA PRO A 358 10.33 -13.05 -16.99
C PRO A 358 9.00 -13.78 -17.19
N ASP A 359 8.55 -13.92 -18.45
CA ASP A 359 7.23 -14.47 -18.76
C ASP A 359 7.04 -15.91 -18.25
N ARG A 360 8.12 -16.73 -18.27
CA ARG A 360 8.09 -18.13 -17.80
C ARG A 360 7.63 -18.27 -16.34
N HIS A 361 8.01 -17.33 -15.45
CA HIS A 361 7.70 -17.38 -14.01
C HIS A 361 7.17 -16.03 -13.48
N ALA A 362 6.53 -15.22 -14.33
CA ALA A 362 6.10 -13.87 -14.00
C ALA A 362 5.28 -13.78 -12.70
N GLY A 363 4.39 -14.74 -12.47
CA GLY A 363 3.59 -14.79 -11.24
C GLY A 363 4.44 -14.98 -9.97
N ALA A 364 5.47 -15.84 -10.01
CA ALA A 364 6.37 -16.08 -8.89
C ALA A 364 7.24 -14.85 -8.58
N TYR A 365 7.76 -14.18 -9.63
CA TYR A 365 8.50 -12.93 -9.47
C TYR A 365 7.63 -11.82 -8.87
N LEU A 366 6.44 -11.57 -9.43
CA LEU A 366 5.52 -10.56 -8.91
C LEU A 366 5.08 -10.86 -7.47
N GLY A 367 4.90 -12.13 -7.13
CA GLY A 367 4.67 -12.56 -5.75
C GLY A 367 5.83 -12.24 -4.83
N LEU A 368 7.07 -12.50 -5.26
CA LEU A 368 8.28 -12.18 -4.52
C LEU A 368 8.43 -10.66 -4.29
N TRP A 369 8.17 -9.84 -5.32
CA TRP A 369 8.17 -8.39 -5.19
C TRP A 369 7.10 -7.88 -4.23
N SER A 370 5.91 -8.46 -4.27
CA SER A 370 4.82 -8.11 -3.36
C SER A 370 5.17 -8.44 -1.91
N ILE A 371 5.82 -9.58 -1.65
CA ILE A 371 6.32 -9.93 -0.31
C ILE A 371 7.35 -8.90 0.15
N SER A 372 8.33 -8.54 -0.70
CA SER A 372 9.32 -7.51 -0.37
C SER A 372 8.64 -6.21 0.03
N ILE A 373 7.74 -5.70 -0.82
CA ILE A 373 7.02 -4.44 -0.59
C ILE A 373 6.27 -4.49 0.74
N LEU A 374 5.48 -5.51 1.00
CA LEU A 374 4.60 -5.57 2.16
C LEU A 374 5.35 -5.84 3.46
N VAL A 375 6.26 -6.81 3.47
CA VAL A 375 7.04 -7.13 4.69
C VAL A 375 7.88 -5.94 5.12
N PHE A 376 8.62 -5.32 4.20
CA PHE A 376 9.46 -4.18 4.52
C PHE A 376 8.64 -2.92 4.84
N LYS A 377 7.46 -2.76 4.25
CA LYS A 377 6.50 -1.73 4.68
C LYS A 377 6.12 -1.92 6.15
N GLY A 378 5.76 -3.13 6.56
CA GLY A 378 5.45 -3.45 7.96
C GLY A 378 6.63 -3.19 8.89
N LEU A 379 7.81 -3.66 8.52
CA LEU A 379 9.05 -3.42 9.30
C LEU A 379 9.35 -1.92 9.41
N GLY A 380 9.18 -1.16 8.34
CA GLY A 380 9.36 0.30 8.36
C GLY A 380 8.38 0.98 9.33
N THR A 381 7.09 0.67 9.23
CA THR A 381 6.05 1.20 10.13
C THR A 381 6.39 0.92 11.61
N LEU A 382 6.78 -0.31 11.93
CA LEU A 382 7.21 -0.68 13.28
C LEU A 382 8.46 0.11 13.72
N THR A 383 9.46 0.18 12.86
CA THR A 383 10.74 0.88 13.16
C THR A 383 10.50 2.35 13.45
N GLY A 384 9.61 3.01 12.71
CA GLY A 384 9.25 4.42 12.98
C GLY A 384 8.67 4.62 14.39
N GLY A 385 7.76 3.77 14.81
CA GLY A 385 7.19 3.81 16.17
C GLY A 385 8.23 3.51 17.25
N VAL A 386 9.07 2.49 17.03
CA VAL A 386 10.17 2.13 17.98
C VAL A 386 11.18 3.27 18.10
N MET A 387 11.60 3.87 16.99
CA MET A 387 12.54 5.00 17.02
C MET A 387 11.93 6.21 17.73
N ARG A 388 10.68 6.55 17.44
CA ARG A 388 9.98 7.65 18.12
C ARG A 388 9.99 7.42 19.64
N ASP A 389 9.60 6.25 20.12
CA ASP A 389 9.55 5.95 21.55
C ASP A 389 10.93 5.90 22.17
N LEU A 390 11.93 5.35 21.48
CA LEU A 390 13.31 5.34 21.93
C LEU A 390 13.82 6.78 22.17
N PHE A 391 13.65 7.65 21.17
CA PHE A 391 14.18 9.01 21.26
C PHE A 391 13.37 9.89 22.21
N LEU A 392 12.04 9.83 22.14
CA LEU A 392 11.16 10.67 22.92
C LEU A 392 11.01 10.19 24.37
N LEU A 393 10.70 8.89 24.58
CA LEU A 393 10.32 8.37 25.90
C LEU A 393 11.52 7.82 26.70
N ARG A 394 12.50 7.19 26.03
CA ARG A 394 13.64 6.59 26.73
C ARG A 394 14.83 7.55 26.86
N LEU A 395 15.14 8.29 25.79
CA LEU A 395 16.25 9.24 25.79
C LEU A 395 15.82 10.65 26.22
N GLY A 396 14.51 10.92 26.35
CA GLY A 396 13.98 12.19 26.80
C GLY A 396 14.26 13.36 25.86
N LEU A 397 14.44 13.09 24.54
CA LEU A 397 14.67 14.15 23.57
C LEU A 397 13.38 14.96 23.36
N GLU A 398 13.54 16.23 23.04
CA GLU A 398 12.41 17.07 22.64
C GLU A 398 11.68 16.48 21.44
N PRO A 399 10.33 16.60 21.33
CA PRO A 399 9.56 16.05 20.24
C PRO A 399 10.11 16.42 18.88
N GLY A 400 10.46 17.70 18.65
CA GLY A 400 11.02 18.17 17.39
C GLY A 400 12.26 17.41 16.95
N LEU A 401 13.16 17.13 17.86
CA LEU A 401 14.40 16.39 17.57
C LEU A 401 14.12 14.88 17.38
N ALA A 402 13.28 14.29 18.24
CA ALA A 402 12.94 12.87 18.17
C ALA A 402 12.31 12.49 16.83
N TYR A 403 11.30 13.22 16.37
CA TYR A 403 10.68 13.00 15.06
C TYR A 403 11.61 13.37 13.90
N GLY A 404 12.39 14.44 14.04
CA GLY A 404 13.36 14.85 13.03
C GLY A 404 14.38 13.79 12.70
N ILE A 405 14.91 13.07 13.72
CA ILE A 405 15.83 11.94 13.52
C ILE A 405 15.17 10.83 12.70
N VAL A 406 13.90 10.51 12.95
CA VAL A 406 13.18 9.49 12.16
C VAL A 406 13.05 9.92 10.71
N PHE A 407 12.74 11.19 10.43
CA PHE A 407 12.65 11.70 9.05
C PHE A 407 14.02 11.72 8.35
N ILE A 408 15.11 12.04 9.06
CA ILE A 408 16.48 11.93 8.51
C ILE A 408 16.79 10.47 8.17
N PHE A 409 16.49 9.55 9.07
CA PHE A 409 16.68 8.12 8.84
C PHE A 409 15.96 7.65 7.55
N GLN A 410 14.74 8.10 7.32
CA GLN A 410 14.00 7.82 6.09
C GLN A 410 14.69 8.39 4.85
N ALA A 411 15.14 9.65 4.91
CA ALA A 411 15.86 10.28 3.80
C ALA A 411 17.14 9.53 3.43
N VAL A 412 17.90 9.10 4.44
CA VAL A 412 19.12 8.29 4.25
C VAL A 412 18.79 6.94 3.61
N GLY A 413 17.76 6.24 4.09
CA GLY A 413 17.36 4.96 3.53
C GLY A 413 16.83 5.07 2.10
N LEU A 414 16.06 6.12 1.75
CA LEU A 414 15.63 6.39 0.37
C LEU A 414 16.82 6.68 -0.55
N THR A 415 17.82 7.41 -0.06
CA THR A 415 19.05 7.67 -0.81
C THR A 415 19.88 6.38 -0.99
N ALA A 416 19.96 5.54 0.05
CA ALA A 416 20.61 4.24 -0.06
C ALA A 416 19.91 3.32 -1.09
N ALA A 417 18.59 3.37 -1.20
CA ALA A 417 17.86 2.64 -2.23
C ALA A 417 18.27 3.07 -3.65
N VAL A 418 18.55 4.36 -3.88
CA VAL A 418 19.09 4.84 -5.19
C VAL A 418 20.44 4.21 -5.48
N LEU A 419 21.32 4.13 -4.49
CA LEU A 419 22.62 3.49 -4.64
C LEU A 419 22.49 1.99 -4.97
N ILE A 420 21.56 1.28 -4.33
CA ILE A 420 21.30 -0.13 -4.64
C ILE A 420 20.80 -0.27 -6.08
N LEU A 421 19.85 0.56 -6.50
CA LEU A 421 19.28 0.53 -7.84
C LEU A 421 20.35 0.75 -8.91
N SER A 422 21.29 1.68 -8.69
CA SER A 422 22.38 1.99 -9.63
C SER A 422 23.35 0.81 -9.87
N HIS A 423 23.38 -0.18 -8.96
CA HIS A 423 24.20 -1.38 -9.07
C HIS A 423 23.44 -2.62 -9.58
N ILE A 424 22.21 -2.47 -10.07
CA ILE A 424 21.41 -3.55 -10.65
C ILE A 424 21.56 -3.49 -12.17
N ASP A 425 22.11 -4.55 -12.76
CA ASP A 425 22.15 -4.71 -14.21
C ASP A 425 20.79 -5.20 -14.75
N ILE A 426 19.87 -4.24 -14.91
CA ILE A 426 18.51 -4.48 -15.39
C ILE A 426 18.51 -4.95 -16.84
N LEU A 427 19.39 -4.38 -17.68
CA LEU A 427 19.47 -4.72 -19.10
C LEU A 427 20.02 -6.12 -19.31
N GLY A 428 21.11 -6.46 -18.61
CA GLY A 428 21.67 -7.80 -18.66
C GLY A 428 20.63 -8.83 -18.21
N PHE A 429 19.86 -8.53 -17.16
CA PHE A 429 18.77 -9.42 -16.72
C PHE A 429 17.68 -9.58 -17.81
N ALA A 430 17.27 -8.50 -18.46
CA ALA A 430 16.26 -8.55 -19.51
C ALA A 430 16.73 -9.37 -20.72
N ARG A 431 18.00 -9.22 -21.12
CA ARG A 431 18.63 -9.99 -22.22
C ARG A 431 18.69 -11.48 -21.88
N ASP A 432 19.22 -11.83 -20.72
CA ASP A 432 19.39 -13.22 -20.27
C ASP A 432 18.05 -13.95 -20.09
N SER A 433 17.00 -13.20 -19.79
CA SER A 433 15.62 -13.72 -19.60
C SER A 433 14.88 -13.98 -20.92
N GLY A 434 15.53 -13.84 -22.09
CA GLY A 434 14.94 -14.12 -23.40
C GLY A 434 13.89 -13.10 -23.85
N ARG A 435 13.78 -11.94 -23.19
CA ARG A 435 13.03 -10.82 -23.75
C ARG A 435 13.81 -10.30 -24.94
N HIS A 436 13.19 -10.38 -26.13
CA HIS A 436 13.78 -9.82 -27.34
C HIS A 436 14.05 -8.33 -27.14
N VAL A 437 15.31 -8.01 -26.86
CA VAL A 437 15.83 -6.64 -26.80
C VAL A 437 15.57 -5.93 -28.13
N ASP A 438 15.53 -6.70 -29.25
CA ASP A 438 15.20 -6.21 -30.59
C ASP A 438 13.84 -5.49 -30.67
N ARG A 439 12.84 -5.88 -29.87
CA ARG A 439 11.58 -5.11 -29.79
C ARG A 439 11.73 -3.81 -29.01
N LEU A 440 12.61 -3.77 -28.04
CA LEU A 440 12.90 -2.57 -27.25
C LEU A 440 13.81 -1.62 -28.05
N GLU A 441 14.79 -2.15 -28.77
CA GLU A 441 15.66 -1.38 -29.70
C GLU A 441 14.86 -0.89 -30.90
N ALA A 442 13.95 -1.68 -31.48
CA ALA A 442 13.06 -1.25 -32.55
C ALA A 442 12.04 -0.18 -32.10
N GLN A 443 11.60 -0.21 -30.84
CA GLN A 443 10.76 0.84 -30.27
C GLN A 443 11.54 2.15 -30.02
N VAL A 444 12.82 2.06 -29.72
CA VAL A 444 13.72 3.23 -29.59
C VAL A 444 14.03 3.82 -30.96
N ALA A 445 14.32 2.98 -31.96
CA ALA A 445 14.59 3.41 -33.34
C ALA A 445 13.36 4.02 -34.06
N MET A 446 12.15 3.73 -33.61
CA MET A 446 10.92 4.36 -34.13
C MET A 446 10.51 5.64 -33.36
N ALA A 447 11.27 6.03 -32.34
CA ALA A 447 11.00 7.22 -31.52
C ALA A 447 11.98 8.37 -31.76
N ASP A 448 13.06 8.12 -32.52
CA ASP A 448 13.97 9.09 -33.11
C ASP A 448 13.50 9.44 -34.55
#